data_feba0af6a732df5ad0e9cf861366c54b
#
_entry.id   feba0af6a732df5ad0e9cf861366c54b
#
_cell.length_a   1.000
_cell.length_b   1.000
_cell.length_c   1.000
_cell.angle_alpha   90.00
_cell.angle_beta   90.00
_cell.angle_gamma   90.00
#
_symmetry.space_group_name_H-M   'P 1'
#
loop_
_entity.id
_entity.type
_entity.pdbx_description
1 polymer ?
#
loop_
_entity_poly.entity_id
_entity_poly.type
_entity_poly.pdbx_seq_one_letter_code
_entity_poly.pdbx_strand_id
1 'polypeptide(L)'
;MPGMSREKSGKDPAKLPNGVIAVALPSFRRERALIKRGVWPVAGCDEAGRGPLAGPVVAAAVVLDPKRIPKGIDDSKRLTPERREELFEEICLTASFAVAFGSPARIDRDNILRASLWALARAVHALPEMPKHVFVDGRDPLDIPCDCEAVIGGDGLVVSIAAASIIAKVTRDRLMCALAQDCPGYGFESHKGYSVPEHLEALDRLGPTVHHRRFFAPVVTAREQHQAAIIEGRPLAIETQLSVEIATPD
;
A
#
# COMPACT_ATOMS: atom_id res chain seq x y z
N MET A 1 -53.64 -26.18 -26.84
CA MET A 1 -52.99 -25.39 -25.81
C MET A 1 -51.51 -25.42 -26.09
N PRO A 2 -50.86 -24.34 -26.66
CA PRO A 2 -49.42 -24.31 -26.90
C PRO A 2 -48.71 -23.73 -25.68
N GLY A 3 -47.58 -24.39 -25.33
CA GLY A 3 -46.75 -24.03 -24.22
C GLY A 3 -45.94 -22.76 -24.47
N MET A 4 -45.91 -21.88 -23.48
CA MET A 4 -45.08 -20.66 -23.42
C MET A 4 -43.64 -21.06 -23.06
N SER A 5 -42.72 -20.91 -24.01
CA SER A 5 -41.29 -20.98 -23.80
C SER A 5 -40.83 -19.67 -23.15
N ARG A 6 -40.25 -19.73 -21.95
CA ARG A 6 -39.54 -18.63 -21.28
C ARG A 6 -38.17 -18.45 -21.92
N GLU A 7 -37.98 -17.42 -22.71
CA GLU A 7 -36.65 -16.92 -23.07
C GLU A 7 -35.93 -16.34 -21.86
N LYS A 8 -34.79 -16.95 -21.49
CA LYS A 8 -33.83 -16.37 -20.56
C LYS A 8 -32.90 -15.48 -21.36
N SER A 9 -33.09 -14.17 -21.33
CA SER A 9 -32.13 -13.21 -21.84
C SER A 9 -30.98 -13.03 -20.83
N GLY A 10 -30.00 -13.89 -20.87
CA GLY A 10 -28.71 -13.66 -20.29
C GLY A 10 -27.93 -12.70 -21.21
N LYS A 11 -27.75 -11.44 -20.82
CA LYS A 11 -26.80 -10.55 -21.50
C LYS A 11 -25.40 -10.97 -21.12
N ASP A 12 -24.70 -11.63 -22.03
CA ASP A 12 -23.26 -11.85 -21.94
C ASP A 12 -22.53 -10.49 -21.86
N PRO A 13 -21.44 -10.37 -21.07
CA PRO A 13 -20.64 -9.16 -21.09
C PRO A 13 -20.04 -9.00 -22.50
N ALA A 14 -20.22 -7.80 -23.08
CA ALA A 14 -19.78 -7.47 -24.43
C ALA A 14 -18.28 -7.77 -24.61
N LYS A 15 -17.96 -8.78 -25.42
CA LYS A 15 -16.58 -9.02 -25.89
C LYS A 15 -16.22 -7.90 -26.87
N LEU A 16 -15.20 -7.12 -26.50
CA LEU A 16 -14.58 -6.18 -27.43
C LEU A 16 -13.88 -6.95 -28.56
N PRO A 17 -13.87 -6.42 -29.80
CA PRO A 17 -13.11 -7.03 -30.89
C PRO A 17 -11.61 -6.93 -30.54
N ASN A 18 -10.90 -8.05 -30.54
CA ASN A 18 -9.47 -8.27 -30.29
C ASN A 18 -9.08 -8.89 -28.93
N GLY A 19 -9.99 -9.59 -28.26
CA GLY A 19 -9.59 -10.38 -27.07
C GLY A 19 -9.17 -9.55 -25.84
N VAL A 20 -9.35 -8.25 -25.85
CA VAL A 20 -9.12 -7.39 -24.69
C VAL A 20 -10.25 -7.57 -23.71
N ILE A 21 -9.97 -8.23 -22.59
CA ILE A 21 -10.89 -8.27 -21.44
C ILE A 21 -10.97 -6.84 -20.91
N ALA A 22 -12.14 -6.20 -21.01
CA ALA A 22 -12.36 -4.91 -20.37
C ALA A 22 -12.17 -5.09 -18.86
N VAL A 23 -11.10 -4.55 -18.31
CA VAL A 23 -10.88 -4.52 -16.87
C VAL A 23 -11.95 -3.61 -16.28
N ALA A 24 -12.82 -4.17 -15.43
CA ALA A 24 -13.86 -3.39 -14.78
C ALA A 24 -13.22 -2.34 -13.86
N LEU A 25 -13.68 -1.09 -13.98
CA LEU A 25 -13.32 -0.03 -13.06
C LEU A 25 -14.04 -0.22 -11.71
N PRO A 26 -13.42 0.24 -10.60
CA PRO A 26 -14.09 0.22 -9.29
C PRO A 26 -15.41 1.01 -9.35
N SER A 27 -16.41 0.54 -8.62
CA SER A 27 -17.74 1.15 -8.65
C SER A 27 -18.25 1.46 -7.23
N PHE A 28 -18.99 2.57 -7.09
CA PHE A 28 -19.65 2.99 -5.84
C PHE A 28 -20.99 2.25 -5.59
N ARG A 29 -21.16 1.05 -6.13
CA ARG A 29 -22.44 0.31 -6.03
C ARG A 29 -22.64 -0.30 -4.65
N ARG A 30 -21.58 -0.84 -4.03
CA ARG A 30 -21.64 -1.47 -2.71
C ARG A 30 -21.91 -0.44 -1.64
N GLU A 31 -21.18 0.67 -1.62
CA GLU A 31 -21.38 1.77 -0.70
C GLU A 31 -22.78 2.37 -0.85
N ARG A 32 -23.21 2.61 -2.09
CA ARG A 32 -24.55 3.14 -2.38
C ARG A 32 -25.68 2.21 -1.90
N ALA A 33 -25.50 0.91 -1.98
CA ALA A 33 -26.48 -0.06 -1.49
C ALA A 33 -26.63 0.01 0.04
N LEU A 34 -25.52 0.17 0.78
CA LEU A 34 -25.54 0.37 2.23
C LEU A 34 -26.16 1.71 2.62
N ILE A 35 -25.79 2.79 1.93
CA ILE A 35 -26.33 4.14 2.16
C ILE A 35 -27.86 4.16 1.97
N LYS A 36 -28.39 3.50 0.94
CA LYS A 36 -29.84 3.38 0.72
C LYS A 36 -30.56 2.64 1.86
N ARG A 37 -29.85 1.82 2.62
CA ARG A 37 -30.36 1.11 3.81
C ARG A 37 -30.15 1.89 5.11
N GLY A 38 -29.67 3.15 5.03
CA GLY A 38 -29.39 3.98 6.20
C GLY A 38 -28.09 3.68 6.91
N VAL A 39 -27.17 2.90 6.28
CA VAL A 39 -25.85 2.61 6.82
C VAL A 39 -24.89 3.66 6.32
N TRP A 40 -24.43 4.55 7.23
CA TRP A 40 -23.51 5.65 6.97
C TRP A 40 -22.81 6.06 8.29
N PRO A 41 -21.51 6.40 8.32
CA PRO A 41 -20.56 6.39 7.18
C PRO A 41 -20.13 4.99 6.74
N VAL A 42 -19.68 4.86 5.47
CA VAL A 42 -19.11 3.65 4.90
C VAL A 42 -17.68 3.95 4.48
N ALA A 43 -16.71 3.21 5.02
CA ALA A 43 -15.30 3.39 4.68
C ALA A 43 -14.78 2.27 3.78
N GLY A 44 -13.77 2.60 2.96
CA GLY A 44 -12.88 1.63 2.31
C GLY A 44 -11.50 1.69 2.92
N CYS A 45 -10.81 0.55 3.03
CA CYS A 45 -9.48 0.44 3.61
C CYS A 45 -8.55 -0.37 2.70
N ASP A 46 -7.30 0.10 2.60
CA ASP A 46 -6.23 -0.60 1.89
C ASP A 46 -4.87 -0.25 2.50
N GLU A 47 -3.84 -1.04 2.19
CA GLU A 47 -2.47 -0.82 2.63
C GLU A 47 -1.46 -0.82 1.48
N ALA A 48 -0.36 -0.09 1.66
CA ALA A 48 0.79 -0.10 0.78
C ALA A 48 2.06 -0.51 1.53
N GLY A 49 2.94 -1.24 0.86
CA GLY A 49 4.26 -1.54 1.41
C GLY A 49 4.38 -2.86 2.17
N ARG A 50 3.65 -3.90 1.82
CA ARG A 50 3.83 -5.24 2.41
C ARG A 50 5.11 -5.93 1.96
N GLY A 51 5.43 -5.85 0.66
CA GLY A 51 6.56 -6.55 0.04
C GLY A 51 7.96 -5.95 0.21
N PRO A 52 8.15 -4.63 0.41
CA PRO A 52 9.47 -4.03 0.53
C PRO A 52 10.32 -4.57 1.68
N LEU A 53 11.64 -4.50 1.51
CA LEU A 53 12.64 -4.87 2.52
C LEU A 53 12.81 -3.80 3.60
N ALA A 54 12.46 -2.54 3.28
CA ALA A 54 12.62 -1.39 4.16
C ALA A 54 11.36 -0.52 4.23
N GLY A 55 11.25 0.23 5.32
CA GLY A 55 10.16 1.16 5.58
C GLY A 55 8.90 0.49 6.15
N PRO A 56 7.92 1.31 6.57
CA PRO A 56 6.70 0.83 7.17
C PRO A 56 5.74 0.23 6.14
N VAL A 57 4.76 -0.54 6.64
CA VAL A 57 3.48 -0.70 5.96
C VAL A 57 2.61 0.49 6.31
N VAL A 58 1.95 1.07 5.31
CA VAL A 58 1.09 2.26 5.46
C VAL A 58 -0.33 1.85 5.08
N ALA A 59 -1.27 2.03 5.99
CA ALA A 59 -2.68 1.76 5.78
C ALA A 59 -3.48 3.06 5.73
N ALA A 60 -4.52 3.10 4.92
CA ALA A 60 -5.47 4.19 4.87
C ALA A 60 -6.91 3.70 5.00
N ALA A 61 -7.74 4.54 5.59
CA ALA A 61 -9.19 4.39 5.61
C ALA A 61 -9.82 5.66 5.01
N VAL A 62 -10.77 5.50 4.08
CA VAL A 62 -11.39 6.61 3.34
C VAL A 62 -12.90 6.49 3.34
N VAL A 63 -13.59 7.56 3.74
CA VAL A 63 -15.04 7.74 3.60
C VAL A 63 -15.27 8.80 2.52
N LEU A 64 -15.74 8.37 1.36
CA LEU A 64 -16.02 9.25 0.22
C LEU A 64 -17.37 9.98 0.39
N ASP A 65 -17.40 11.27 0.14
CA ASP A 65 -18.66 12.02 0.01
C ASP A 65 -19.40 11.58 -1.27
N PRO A 66 -20.60 10.99 -1.19
CA PRO A 66 -21.34 10.51 -2.36
C PRO A 66 -21.65 11.58 -3.42
N LYS A 67 -21.57 12.87 -3.05
CA LYS A 67 -21.83 14.01 -3.95
C LYS A 67 -20.56 14.54 -4.61
N ARG A 68 -19.36 14.18 -4.12
CA ARG A 68 -18.08 14.75 -4.54
C ARG A 68 -17.01 13.70 -4.78
N ILE A 69 -17.38 12.54 -5.33
CA ILE A 69 -16.42 11.46 -5.63
C ILE A 69 -15.52 11.90 -6.80
N PRO A 70 -14.19 11.94 -6.64
CA PRO A 70 -13.26 12.24 -7.71
C PRO A 70 -13.42 11.27 -8.89
N LYS A 71 -13.32 11.78 -10.11
CA LYS A 71 -13.44 10.96 -11.32
C LYS A 71 -12.13 10.24 -11.63
N GLY A 72 -12.22 8.99 -12.05
CA GLY A 72 -11.05 8.21 -12.50
C GLY A 72 -10.28 7.57 -11.35
N ILE A 73 -10.86 7.45 -10.14
CA ILE A 73 -10.31 6.59 -9.10
C ILE A 73 -10.25 5.15 -9.63
N ASP A 74 -9.08 4.53 -9.51
CA ASP A 74 -8.80 3.15 -9.89
C ASP A 74 -7.75 2.56 -8.92
N ASP A 75 -7.46 1.27 -9.02
CA ASP A 75 -6.32 0.64 -8.34
C ASP A 75 -5.04 1.47 -8.54
N SER A 76 -4.41 1.85 -7.44
CA SER A 76 -3.24 2.73 -7.45
C SER A 76 -2.08 2.23 -8.31
N LYS A 77 -2.01 0.92 -8.59
CA LYS A 77 -1.00 0.27 -9.44
C LYS A 77 -1.27 0.44 -10.94
N ARG A 78 -2.54 0.76 -11.31
CA ARG A 78 -2.96 1.01 -12.70
C ARG A 78 -2.82 2.46 -13.11
N LEU A 79 -2.68 3.36 -12.14
CA LEU A 79 -2.54 4.80 -12.36
C LEU A 79 -1.07 5.17 -12.60
N THR A 80 -0.85 6.17 -13.48
CA THR A 80 0.48 6.80 -13.58
C THR A 80 0.81 7.53 -12.27
N PRO A 81 2.10 7.78 -11.96
CA PRO A 81 2.47 8.54 -10.77
C PRO A 81 1.78 9.90 -10.69
N GLU A 82 1.73 10.65 -11.80
CA GLU A 82 1.14 11.99 -11.90
C GLU A 82 -0.37 11.93 -11.62
N ARG A 83 -1.09 11.00 -12.26
CA ARG A 83 -2.54 10.85 -12.04
C ARG A 83 -2.87 10.42 -10.62
N ARG A 84 -2.00 9.63 -10.01
CA ARG A 84 -2.15 9.17 -8.61
C ARG A 84 -1.98 10.34 -7.64
N GLU A 85 -1.01 11.24 -7.89
CA GLU A 85 -0.83 12.45 -7.10
C GLU A 85 -2.02 13.41 -7.23
N GLU A 86 -2.53 13.65 -8.44
CA GLU A 86 -3.73 14.47 -8.66
C GLU A 86 -4.93 13.93 -7.89
N LEU A 87 -5.18 12.61 -8.00
CA LEU A 87 -6.27 11.96 -7.29
C LEU A 87 -6.07 11.98 -5.77
N PHE A 88 -4.84 11.84 -5.29
CA PHE A 88 -4.53 11.98 -3.88
C PHE A 88 -4.99 13.35 -3.35
N GLU A 89 -4.65 14.43 -4.05
CA GLU A 89 -5.06 15.79 -3.68
C GLU A 89 -6.58 15.97 -3.73
N GLU A 90 -7.23 15.48 -4.81
CA GLU A 90 -8.69 15.53 -4.94
C GLU A 90 -9.38 14.77 -3.80
N ILE A 91 -8.91 13.57 -3.43
CA ILE A 91 -9.45 12.78 -2.31
C ILE A 91 -9.25 13.52 -0.98
N CYS A 92 -8.07 14.08 -0.73
CA CYS A 92 -7.80 14.85 0.48
C CYS A 92 -8.74 16.05 0.66
N LEU A 93 -9.18 16.68 -0.44
CA LEU A 93 -10.08 17.84 -0.43
C LEU A 93 -11.56 17.46 -0.32
N THR A 94 -11.95 16.23 -0.68
CA THR A 94 -13.36 15.85 -0.85
C THR A 94 -13.83 14.71 0.04
N ALA A 95 -12.93 14.02 0.72
CA ALA A 95 -13.25 12.86 1.53
C ALA A 95 -12.75 13.03 2.98
N SER A 96 -13.33 12.26 3.90
CA SER A 96 -12.74 12.03 5.21
C SER A 96 -11.79 10.83 5.13
N PHE A 97 -10.56 10.98 5.61
CA PHE A 97 -9.60 9.89 5.60
C PHE A 97 -8.70 9.92 6.83
N ALA A 98 -8.07 8.78 7.09
CA ALA A 98 -7.02 8.66 8.08
C ALA A 98 -5.97 7.66 7.60
N VAL A 99 -4.75 7.82 8.11
CA VAL A 99 -3.59 6.99 7.77
C VAL A 99 -2.93 6.47 9.04
N ALA A 100 -2.46 5.23 9.01
CA ALA A 100 -1.70 4.63 10.08
C ALA A 100 -0.48 3.89 9.54
N PHE A 101 0.57 3.81 10.38
CA PHE A 101 1.87 3.27 10.00
C PHE A 101 2.23 2.09 10.89
N GLY A 102 2.49 0.92 10.29
CA GLY A 102 3.13 -0.20 10.94
C GLY A 102 4.64 -0.13 10.73
N SER A 103 5.40 0.27 11.75
CA SER A 103 6.87 0.43 11.65
C SER A 103 7.58 -0.89 11.35
N PRO A 104 8.84 -0.85 10.84
CA PRO A 104 9.66 -2.06 10.71
C PRO A 104 9.77 -2.87 12.01
N ALA A 105 9.93 -2.21 13.15
CA ALA A 105 9.98 -2.89 14.46
C ALA A 105 8.67 -3.61 14.80
N ARG A 106 7.51 -3.05 14.41
CA ARG A 106 6.22 -3.75 14.54
C ARG A 106 6.12 -4.94 13.61
N ILE A 107 6.56 -4.79 12.34
CA ILE A 107 6.59 -5.88 11.37
C ILE A 107 7.48 -7.03 11.87
N ASP A 108 8.63 -6.71 12.44
CA ASP A 108 9.55 -7.68 13.01
C ASP A 108 8.94 -8.42 14.21
N ARG A 109 8.18 -7.73 15.06
CA ARG A 109 7.54 -8.31 16.23
C ARG A 109 6.32 -9.18 15.89
N ASP A 110 5.45 -8.69 15.00
CA ASP A 110 4.11 -9.24 14.81
C ASP A 110 3.96 -10.04 13.50
N ASN A 111 4.93 -10.01 12.60
CA ASN A 111 4.95 -10.32 11.17
C ASN A 111 4.17 -9.31 10.32
N ILE A 112 4.38 -9.37 8.99
CA ILE A 112 3.81 -8.39 8.05
C ILE A 112 2.28 -8.46 7.97
N LEU A 113 1.67 -9.65 8.05
CA LEU A 113 0.21 -9.79 8.00
C LEU A 113 -0.45 -9.11 9.20
N ARG A 114 -0.01 -9.44 10.41
CA ARG A 114 -0.56 -8.86 11.65
C ARG A 114 -0.28 -7.37 11.75
N ALA A 115 0.90 -6.92 11.32
CA ALA A 115 1.24 -5.49 11.29
C ALA A 115 0.34 -4.72 10.30
N SER A 116 0.00 -5.30 9.12
CA SER A 116 -0.93 -4.72 8.16
C SER A 116 -2.33 -4.62 8.73
N LEU A 117 -2.88 -5.71 9.26
CA LEU A 117 -4.23 -5.73 9.85
C LEU A 117 -4.34 -4.74 11.01
N TRP A 118 -3.31 -4.66 11.86
CA TRP A 118 -3.25 -3.67 12.93
C TRP A 118 -3.25 -2.23 12.38
N ALA A 119 -2.46 -1.94 11.34
CA ALA A 119 -2.40 -0.60 10.74
C ALA A 119 -3.75 -0.22 10.10
N LEU A 120 -4.41 -1.16 9.39
CA LEU A 120 -5.74 -0.97 8.82
C LEU A 120 -6.78 -0.65 9.92
N ALA A 121 -6.83 -1.44 11.00
CA ALA A 121 -7.72 -1.17 12.12
C ALA A 121 -7.42 0.21 12.76
N ARG A 122 -6.14 0.57 12.92
CA ARG A 122 -5.74 1.90 13.44
C ARG A 122 -6.16 3.04 12.53
N ALA A 123 -6.09 2.88 11.21
CA ALA A 123 -6.58 3.86 10.25
C ALA A 123 -8.10 4.08 10.39
N VAL A 124 -8.88 2.99 10.55
CA VAL A 124 -10.33 3.10 10.81
C VAL A 124 -10.62 3.85 12.10
N HIS A 125 -9.93 3.51 13.19
CA HIS A 125 -10.11 4.19 14.49
C HIS A 125 -9.68 5.67 14.49
N ALA A 126 -8.81 6.05 13.56
CA ALA A 126 -8.34 7.44 13.42
C ALA A 126 -9.23 8.31 12.51
N LEU A 127 -10.27 7.75 11.89
CA LEU A 127 -11.25 8.54 11.16
C LEU A 127 -11.97 9.53 12.09
N PRO A 128 -12.35 10.72 11.58
CA PRO A 128 -13.07 11.72 12.38
C PRO A 128 -14.41 11.23 12.95
N GLU A 129 -15.06 10.31 12.25
CA GLU A 129 -16.29 9.63 12.69
C GLU A 129 -16.11 8.12 12.45
N MET A 130 -16.47 7.29 13.45
CA MET A 130 -16.42 5.84 13.33
C MET A 130 -17.42 5.38 12.26
N PRO A 131 -16.95 4.65 11.21
CA PRO A 131 -17.85 4.14 10.19
C PRO A 131 -18.79 3.07 10.76
N LYS A 132 -19.99 2.95 10.16
CA LYS A 132 -20.92 1.86 10.46
C LYS A 132 -20.61 0.58 9.68
N HIS A 133 -19.88 0.72 8.57
CA HIS A 133 -19.42 -0.40 7.76
C HIS A 133 -18.07 -0.08 7.10
N VAL A 134 -17.19 -1.08 7.04
CA VAL A 134 -15.87 -1.00 6.41
C VAL A 134 -15.74 -2.07 5.34
N PHE A 135 -15.37 -1.68 4.13
CA PHE A 135 -14.81 -2.57 3.12
C PHE A 135 -13.29 -2.56 3.22
N VAL A 136 -12.65 -3.72 3.36
CA VAL A 136 -11.19 -3.84 3.41
C VAL A 136 -10.68 -4.67 2.25
N ASP A 137 -9.59 -4.26 1.60
CA ASP A 137 -8.95 -5.09 0.60
C ASP A 137 -8.36 -6.35 1.22
N GLY A 138 -8.52 -7.49 0.51
CA GLY A 138 -7.95 -8.77 0.93
C GLY A 138 -8.96 -9.80 1.39
N ARG A 139 -8.50 -10.73 2.25
CA ARG A 139 -9.28 -11.89 2.71
C ARG A 139 -9.71 -11.81 4.16
N ASP A 140 -9.01 -11.01 4.94
CA ASP A 140 -9.13 -11.00 6.39
C ASP A 140 -9.94 -9.77 6.82
N PRO A 141 -11.11 -9.93 7.45
CA PRO A 141 -11.83 -8.81 8.05
C PRO A 141 -11.04 -8.25 9.24
N LEU A 142 -11.28 -6.97 9.54
CA LEU A 142 -10.63 -6.29 10.65
C LEU A 142 -11.38 -6.54 11.96
N ASP A 143 -10.63 -6.64 13.05
CA ASP A 143 -11.18 -6.61 14.41
C ASP A 143 -11.43 -5.15 14.82
N ILE A 144 -12.62 -4.66 14.55
CA ILE A 144 -13.07 -3.28 14.77
C ILE A 144 -14.54 -3.27 15.26
N PRO A 145 -14.99 -2.23 15.97
CA PRO A 145 -16.32 -2.18 16.58
C PRO A 145 -17.46 -1.81 15.60
N CYS A 146 -17.34 -2.19 14.31
CA CYS A 146 -18.38 -2.00 13.30
C CYS A 146 -18.36 -3.15 12.29
N ASP A 147 -19.38 -3.22 11.43
CA ASP A 147 -19.41 -4.24 10.37
C ASP A 147 -18.21 -4.10 9.44
N CYS A 148 -17.56 -5.24 9.14
CA CYS A 148 -16.40 -5.29 8.24
C CYS A 148 -16.54 -6.41 7.23
N GLU A 149 -16.40 -6.05 5.94
CA GLU A 149 -16.41 -6.99 4.81
C GLU A 149 -15.06 -6.98 4.09
N ALA A 150 -14.38 -8.13 4.06
CA ALA A 150 -13.18 -8.32 3.28
C ALA A 150 -13.52 -8.57 1.80
N VAL A 151 -12.88 -7.83 0.90
CA VAL A 151 -13.12 -7.89 -0.55
C VAL A 151 -11.82 -8.21 -1.26
N ILE A 152 -11.69 -9.41 -1.82
CA ILE A 152 -10.50 -9.81 -2.58
C ILE A 152 -10.39 -8.97 -3.85
N GLY A 153 -9.25 -8.27 -4.03
CA GLY A 153 -9.04 -7.34 -5.13
C GLY A 153 -10.00 -6.15 -5.06
N GLY A 154 -10.32 -5.72 -3.85
CA GLY A 154 -11.28 -4.66 -3.56
C GLY A 154 -10.87 -3.32 -4.17
N ASP A 155 -9.56 -3.04 -4.30
CA ASP A 155 -8.99 -1.87 -4.97
C ASP A 155 -9.42 -1.76 -6.45
N GLY A 156 -9.67 -2.88 -7.12
CA GLY A 156 -10.25 -2.93 -8.47
C GLY A 156 -11.78 -2.98 -8.54
N LEU A 157 -12.50 -3.07 -7.42
CA LEU A 157 -13.94 -3.35 -7.38
C LEU A 157 -14.77 -2.27 -6.65
N VAL A 158 -14.23 -1.71 -5.56
CA VAL A 158 -14.90 -0.82 -4.60
C VAL A 158 -14.18 0.53 -4.58
N VAL A 159 -14.88 1.60 -4.93
CA VAL A 159 -14.25 2.93 -5.11
C VAL A 159 -13.63 3.47 -3.81
N SER A 160 -14.24 3.21 -2.66
CA SER A 160 -13.68 3.63 -1.38
C SER A 160 -12.39 2.89 -1.02
N ILE A 161 -12.25 1.59 -1.39
CA ILE A 161 -10.99 0.85 -1.25
C ILE A 161 -9.94 1.39 -2.23
N ALA A 162 -10.32 1.61 -3.50
CA ALA A 162 -9.42 2.21 -4.49
C ALA A 162 -8.90 3.59 -4.05
N ALA A 163 -9.76 4.43 -3.46
CA ALA A 163 -9.35 5.70 -2.89
C ALA A 163 -8.36 5.51 -1.72
N ALA A 164 -8.60 4.52 -0.84
CA ALA A 164 -7.68 4.18 0.23
C ALA A 164 -6.33 3.68 -0.30
N SER A 165 -6.31 2.88 -1.38
CA SER A 165 -5.07 2.43 -2.03
C SER A 165 -4.22 3.59 -2.52
N ILE A 166 -4.85 4.62 -3.11
CA ILE A 166 -4.17 5.86 -3.55
C ILE A 166 -3.57 6.59 -2.35
N ILE A 167 -4.35 6.84 -1.29
CA ILE A 167 -3.89 7.54 -0.08
C ILE A 167 -2.72 6.78 0.56
N ALA A 168 -2.84 5.46 0.75
CA ALA A 168 -1.79 4.65 1.34
C ALA A 168 -0.51 4.65 0.48
N LYS A 169 -0.65 4.51 -0.85
CA LYS A 169 0.49 4.44 -1.78
C LYS A 169 1.25 5.76 -1.85
N VAL A 170 0.57 6.88 -2.06
CA VAL A 170 1.21 8.19 -2.15
C VAL A 170 1.87 8.57 -0.83
N THR A 171 1.17 8.38 0.28
CA THR A 171 1.74 8.67 1.62
C THR A 171 3.01 7.86 1.87
N ARG A 172 2.99 6.56 1.51
CA ARG A 172 4.17 5.71 1.68
C ARG A 172 5.31 6.13 0.77
N ASP A 173 5.05 6.43 -0.49
CA ASP A 173 6.08 6.80 -1.46
C ASP A 173 6.76 8.12 -1.06
N ARG A 174 5.99 9.12 -0.59
CA ARG A 174 6.51 10.39 -0.06
C ARG A 174 7.37 10.15 1.19
N LEU A 175 6.94 9.27 2.10
CA LEU A 175 7.73 8.90 3.27
C LEU A 175 9.07 8.24 2.87
N MET A 176 9.06 7.33 1.88
CA MET A 176 10.30 6.68 1.43
C MET A 176 11.25 7.65 0.74
N CYS A 177 10.73 8.67 0.04
CA CYS A 177 11.55 9.76 -0.50
C CYS A 177 12.19 10.62 0.61
N ALA A 178 11.46 10.92 1.69
CA ALA A 178 12.01 11.62 2.84
C ALA A 178 13.09 10.76 3.54
N LEU A 179 12.81 9.47 3.73
CA LEU A 179 13.75 8.53 4.35
C LEU A 179 15.05 8.37 3.56
N ALA A 180 15.04 8.58 2.24
CA ALA A 180 16.24 8.55 1.41
C ALA A 180 17.27 9.61 1.81
N GLN A 181 16.82 10.75 2.35
CA GLN A 181 17.70 11.83 2.83
C GLN A 181 18.45 11.41 4.09
N ASP A 182 17.79 10.64 4.97
CA ASP A 182 18.39 10.15 6.22
C ASP A 182 19.24 8.89 5.99
N CYS A 183 19.04 8.19 4.86
CA CYS A 183 19.71 6.95 4.50
C CYS A 183 20.30 7.05 3.09
N PRO A 184 21.31 7.91 2.85
CA PRO A 184 21.90 8.07 1.54
C PRO A 184 22.57 6.79 1.04
N GLY A 185 22.53 6.56 -0.26
CA GLY A 185 23.16 5.42 -0.92
C GLY A 185 22.33 4.15 -0.99
N TYR A 186 21.12 4.11 -0.39
CA TYR A 186 20.20 2.97 -0.54
C TYR A 186 19.25 3.12 -1.74
N GLY A 187 19.00 4.32 -2.26
CA GLY A 187 18.11 4.55 -3.40
C GLY A 187 16.63 4.47 -3.06
N PHE A 188 16.23 4.73 -1.81
CA PHE A 188 14.83 4.63 -1.36
C PHE A 188 13.89 5.58 -2.11
N GLU A 189 14.39 6.69 -2.62
CA GLU A 189 13.65 7.64 -3.46
C GLU A 189 13.25 7.05 -4.82
N SER A 190 13.99 6.06 -5.32
CA SER A 190 13.69 5.37 -6.58
C SER A 190 12.77 4.18 -6.35
N HIS A 191 13.25 3.16 -5.69
CA HIS A 191 12.57 1.86 -5.57
C HIS A 191 11.71 1.71 -4.32
N LYS A 192 11.58 2.73 -3.48
CA LYS A 192 10.69 2.75 -2.29
C LYS A 192 10.92 1.57 -1.33
N GLY A 193 12.14 1.05 -1.27
CA GLY A 193 12.54 -0.07 -0.40
C GLY A 193 12.19 -1.46 -0.93
N TYR A 194 11.72 -1.60 -2.19
CA TYR A 194 11.49 -2.90 -2.80
C TYR A 194 12.79 -3.65 -3.09
N SER A 195 12.69 -4.99 -3.20
CA SER A 195 13.82 -5.88 -3.49
C SER A 195 14.16 -5.84 -4.99
N VAL A 196 14.86 -4.79 -5.39
CA VAL A 196 15.43 -4.64 -6.75
C VAL A 196 16.95 -4.79 -6.68
N PRO A 197 17.63 -5.05 -7.81
CA PRO A 197 19.10 -5.24 -7.80
C PRO A 197 19.85 -4.13 -7.09
N GLU A 198 19.51 -2.88 -7.34
CA GLU A 198 20.17 -1.69 -6.77
C GLU A 198 20.02 -1.64 -5.23
N HIS A 199 18.88 -2.07 -4.70
CA HIS A 199 18.66 -2.14 -3.25
C HIS A 199 19.45 -3.29 -2.61
N LEU A 200 19.53 -4.44 -3.29
CA LEU A 200 20.32 -5.59 -2.81
C LEU A 200 21.81 -5.26 -2.80
N GLU A 201 22.33 -4.63 -3.86
CA GLU A 201 23.71 -4.15 -3.92
C GLU A 201 24.03 -3.12 -2.81
N ALA A 202 23.08 -2.21 -2.55
CA ALA A 202 23.21 -1.26 -1.45
C ALA A 202 23.24 -1.96 -0.07
N LEU A 203 22.40 -2.98 0.12
CA LEU A 203 22.41 -3.81 1.33
C LEU A 203 23.73 -4.55 1.52
N ASP A 204 24.27 -5.14 0.46
CA ASP A 204 25.56 -5.85 0.52
C ASP A 204 26.72 -4.90 0.82
N ARG A 205 26.67 -3.68 0.30
CA ARG A 205 27.71 -2.67 0.50
C ARG A 205 27.61 -1.96 1.85
N LEU A 206 26.40 -1.52 2.25
CA LEU A 206 26.19 -0.63 3.40
C LEU A 206 25.65 -1.36 4.65
N GLY A 207 25.20 -2.61 4.49
CA GLY A 207 24.49 -3.34 5.54
C GLY A 207 23.06 -2.84 5.76
N PRO A 208 22.27 -3.49 6.62
CA PRO A 208 20.92 -3.07 6.92
C PRO A 208 20.88 -1.96 7.99
N THR A 209 20.02 -0.96 7.77
CA THR A 209 19.70 0.08 8.75
C THR A 209 18.56 -0.34 9.70
N VAL A 210 18.21 0.50 10.66
CA VAL A 210 17.03 0.34 11.55
C VAL A 210 15.69 0.37 10.80
N HIS A 211 15.69 0.86 9.56
CA HIS A 211 14.53 0.93 8.70
C HIS A 211 14.29 -0.34 7.88
N HIS A 212 15.25 -1.28 7.87
CA HIS A 212 15.10 -2.58 7.23
C HIS A 212 14.37 -3.57 8.13
N ARG A 213 13.59 -4.46 7.52
CA ARG A 213 12.79 -5.49 8.19
C ARG A 213 13.65 -6.71 8.45
N ARG A 214 14.02 -6.92 9.69
CA ARG A 214 15.09 -7.84 10.14
C ARG A 214 14.93 -9.30 9.73
N PHE A 215 13.69 -9.75 9.53
CA PHE A 215 13.37 -11.15 9.21
C PHE A 215 13.07 -11.40 7.75
N PHE A 216 13.18 -10.38 6.88
CA PHE A 216 13.08 -10.58 5.44
C PHE A 216 14.40 -11.17 4.92
N ALA A 217 14.30 -12.27 4.13
CA ALA A 217 15.45 -13.08 3.77
C ALA A 217 16.67 -12.28 3.24
N PRO A 218 16.57 -11.34 2.30
CA PRO A 218 17.73 -10.57 1.86
C PRO A 218 18.36 -9.74 2.98
N VAL A 219 17.56 -9.21 3.92
CA VAL A 219 18.06 -8.43 5.05
C VAL A 219 18.78 -9.31 6.08
N VAL A 220 18.28 -10.53 6.30
CA VAL A 220 18.97 -11.54 7.13
C VAL A 220 20.34 -11.84 6.57
N THR A 221 20.43 -12.16 5.28
CA THR A 221 21.69 -12.48 4.59
C THR A 221 22.69 -11.34 4.68
N ALA A 222 22.27 -10.12 4.33
CA ALA A 222 23.14 -8.94 4.39
C ALA A 222 23.66 -8.67 5.81
N ARG A 223 22.81 -8.82 6.83
CA ARG A 223 23.22 -8.67 8.23
C ARG A 223 24.27 -9.69 8.66
N GLU A 224 24.09 -10.96 8.30
CA GLU A 224 25.03 -12.02 8.63
C GLU A 224 26.38 -11.81 7.95
N GLN A 225 26.40 -11.39 6.69
CA GLN A 225 27.60 -11.07 5.93
C GLN A 225 28.37 -9.89 6.55
N HIS A 226 27.67 -8.82 6.92
CA HIS A 226 28.27 -7.66 7.58
C HIS A 226 28.83 -8.02 8.96
N GLN A 227 28.13 -8.84 9.73
CA GLN A 227 28.62 -9.27 11.03
C GLN A 227 29.85 -10.15 10.90
N ALA A 228 29.91 -11.05 9.91
CA ALA A 228 31.08 -11.85 9.62
C ALA A 228 32.28 -10.97 9.20
N ALA A 229 32.08 -9.99 8.34
CA ALA A 229 33.13 -9.05 7.92
C ALA A 229 33.73 -8.28 9.10
N ILE A 230 32.91 -7.83 10.04
CA ILE A 230 33.36 -7.14 11.28
C ILE A 230 34.21 -8.10 12.14
N ILE A 231 33.76 -9.34 12.35
CA ILE A 231 34.52 -10.34 13.16
C ILE A 231 35.87 -10.69 12.52
N GLU A 232 35.92 -10.75 11.20
CA GLU A 232 37.14 -11.08 10.44
C GLU A 232 38.05 -9.85 10.23
N GLY A 233 37.66 -8.67 10.71
CA GLY A 233 38.45 -7.43 10.54
C GLY A 233 38.51 -6.96 9.08
N ARG A 234 37.57 -7.38 8.22
CA ARG A 234 37.53 -6.93 6.83
C ARG A 234 36.97 -5.51 6.78
N PRO A 235 37.56 -4.58 5.99
CA PRO A 235 37.03 -3.23 5.87
C PRO A 235 35.60 -3.25 5.30
N LEU A 236 34.67 -2.55 5.97
CA LEU A 236 33.34 -2.29 5.44
C LEU A 236 33.47 -1.21 4.35
N ALA A 237 32.63 -1.27 3.32
CA ALA A 237 32.68 -0.36 2.17
C ALA A 237 32.58 1.14 2.55
N ILE A 238 32.00 1.46 3.69
CA ILE A 238 31.92 2.83 4.22
C ILE A 238 33.31 3.38 4.62
N GLU A 239 34.15 2.55 5.23
CA GLU A 239 35.51 2.96 5.66
C GLU A 239 36.41 3.20 4.45
N THR A 240 36.21 2.45 3.37
CA THR A 240 37.00 2.59 2.13
C THR A 240 36.70 3.91 1.41
N GLN A 241 35.44 4.41 1.44
CA GLN A 241 35.08 5.71 0.83
C GLN A 241 35.64 6.90 1.62
N LEU A 242 35.55 6.88 2.94
CA LEU A 242 36.13 7.92 3.81
C LEU A 242 37.67 7.98 3.66
N SER A 243 38.33 6.85 3.48
CA SER A 243 39.77 6.80 3.30
C SER A 243 40.23 7.34 1.94
N VAL A 244 39.43 7.23 0.89
CA VAL A 244 39.73 7.78 -0.43
C VAL A 244 39.51 9.32 -0.47
N GLU A 245 38.50 9.84 0.22
CA GLU A 245 38.28 11.29 0.29
C GLU A 245 39.35 12.05 1.10
N ILE A 246 39.98 11.37 2.06
CA ILE A 246 41.08 11.96 2.86
C ILE A 246 42.43 11.85 2.11
N ALA A 247 42.57 10.98 1.11
CA ALA A 247 43.81 10.70 0.40
C ALA A 247 44.04 11.52 -0.88
N THR A 248 43.21 12.53 -1.19
CA THR A 248 43.47 13.49 -2.27
C THR A 248 44.12 14.75 -1.72
N PRO A 249 45.46 14.89 -1.70
CA PRO A 249 46.10 16.17 -1.54
C PRO A 249 46.11 16.91 -2.87
N ASP A 250 46.04 18.25 -2.76
CA ASP A 250 46.15 19.27 -3.80
C ASP A 250 47.07 19.00 -5.00
#